data_e1da72a7418c9cb87296d928805d2d68
#
_entry.id   e1da72a7418c9cb87296d928805d2d68
#
_cell.length_a   1.000
_cell.length_b   1.000
_cell.length_c   1.000
_cell.angle_alpha   90.00
_cell.angle_beta   90.00
_cell.angle_gamma   90.00
#
_symmetry.space_group_name_H-M   'P 1'
#
loop_
_entity.id
_entity.type
_entity.pdbx_description
1 polymer ?
#
loop_
_entity_poly.entity_id
_entity_poly.type
_entity_poly.pdbx_seq_one_letter_code
_entity_poly.pdbx_strand_id
1 'polypeptide(L)'
;MGKIKLGEIDTRAPKEWDKQETKNRLVDILAELDELQNLLYAESKHSLLIVIQGMDAAGKDGLIRNVFGKLNPQGVLVTSFKAPTTVELAHDFLWRIHAHAPAKGYIQIFNRSQYEDVLITRVHKWIDDDTAYKRMKAINRWENLLEEHNSTHILKFYLHISPDEQRRRLDERIKNPAKQWKYNEDDYKEAKLWDDYMEMYEDCFQHCNEVPWAIVPADQNWYKEYIVATTVRDTLKGLQMQYPGLKKK
;
A
#
# COMPACT_ATOMS: atom_id res chain seq x y z
N MET A 1 16.95 14.62 0.44
CA MET A 1 16.90 13.57 1.48
C MET A 1 18.07 12.61 1.25
N GLY A 2 18.68 12.07 2.33
CA GLY A 2 19.71 11.03 2.19
C GLY A 2 19.12 9.77 1.54
N LYS A 3 19.97 8.94 0.92
CA LYS A 3 19.54 7.66 0.32
C LYS A 3 18.99 6.75 1.44
N ILE A 4 17.73 6.31 1.30
CA ILE A 4 17.12 5.35 2.22
C ILE A 4 17.80 4.01 2.02
N LYS A 5 18.21 3.37 3.13
CA LYS A 5 18.76 2.01 3.13
C LYS A 5 17.90 1.12 4.00
N LEU A 6 17.21 0.18 3.38
CA LEU A 6 16.27 -0.71 4.07
C LEU A 6 16.96 -1.59 5.12
N GLY A 7 18.20 -2.00 4.88
CA GLY A 7 18.97 -2.77 5.85
C GLY A 7 19.31 -2.04 7.16
N GLU A 8 19.12 -0.72 7.21
CA GLU A 8 19.31 0.12 8.41
C GLU A 8 18.00 0.42 9.14
N ILE A 9 16.85 -0.03 8.61
CA ILE A 9 15.52 0.23 9.17
C ILE A 9 14.99 -1.03 9.87
N ASP A 10 14.53 -0.86 11.10
CA ASP A 10 13.95 -1.96 11.86
C ASP A 10 12.66 -2.49 11.20
N THR A 11 12.52 -3.81 11.19
CA THR A 11 11.32 -4.51 10.70
C THR A 11 10.28 -4.78 11.80
N ARG A 12 10.60 -4.41 13.04
CA ARG A 12 9.80 -4.66 14.25
C ARG A 12 9.44 -3.37 14.98
N ALA A 13 8.44 -3.45 15.83
CA ALA A 13 8.11 -2.36 16.76
C ALA A 13 9.29 -2.08 17.71
N PRO A 14 9.55 -0.83 18.07
CA PRO A 14 10.48 -0.49 19.13
C PRO A 14 10.10 -1.21 20.44
N LYS A 15 11.10 -1.50 21.29
CA LYS A 15 10.94 -2.36 22.48
C LYS A 15 9.97 -1.81 23.53
N GLU A 16 9.83 -0.50 23.58
CA GLU A 16 8.95 0.23 24.51
C GLU A 16 7.46 0.11 24.16
N TRP A 17 7.13 -0.41 22.99
CA TRP A 17 5.73 -0.56 22.59
C TRP A 17 5.09 -1.82 23.15
N ASP A 18 4.03 -1.64 23.96
CA ASP A 18 3.22 -2.75 24.45
C ASP A 18 2.18 -3.19 23.41
N LYS A 19 2.16 -4.49 23.16
CA LYS A 19 1.27 -5.10 22.16
C LYS A 19 -0.20 -4.96 22.52
N GLN A 20 -0.56 -5.15 23.80
CA GLN A 20 -1.97 -5.15 24.21
C GLN A 20 -2.52 -3.73 24.24
N GLU A 21 -1.74 -2.80 24.75
CA GLU A 21 -2.10 -1.38 24.75
C GLU A 21 -2.28 -0.85 23.32
N THR A 22 -1.34 -1.18 22.42
CA THR A 22 -1.43 -0.78 21.01
C THR A 22 -2.67 -1.35 20.32
N LYS A 23 -3.02 -2.61 20.61
CA LYS A 23 -4.26 -3.19 20.08
C LYS A 23 -5.52 -2.50 20.61
N ASN A 24 -5.52 -2.11 21.86
CA ASN A 24 -6.65 -1.36 22.44
C ASN A 24 -6.79 0.01 21.74
N ARG A 25 -5.69 0.74 21.59
CA ARG A 25 -5.67 2.01 20.83
C ARG A 25 -6.12 1.83 19.37
N LEU A 26 -5.76 0.72 18.72
CA LEU A 26 -6.18 0.43 17.36
C LEU A 26 -7.71 0.30 17.23
N VAL A 27 -8.40 -0.22 18.26
CA VAL A 27 -9.87 -0.32 18.25
C VAL A 27 -10.51 1.06 18.12
N ASP A 28 -10.04 2.02 18.91
CA ASP A 28 -10.54 3.39 18.90
C ASP A 28 -10.23 4.09 17.56
N ILE A 29 -9.01 3.88 17.04
CA ILE A 29 -8.61 4.42 15.73
C ILE A 29 -9.49 3.88 14.60
N LEU A 30 -9.83 2.58 14.63
CA LEU A 30 -10.69 1.99 13.62
C LEU A 30 -12.13 2.51 13.67
N ALA A 31 -12.63 2.81 14.87
CA ALA A 31 -13.95 3.46 15.02
C ALA A 31 -13.93 4.89 14.46
N GLU A 32 -12.91 5.69 14.80
CA GLU A 32 -12.73 7.03 14.21
C GLU A 32 -12.57 6.97 12.69
N LEU A 33 -11.87 5.96 12.17
CA LEU A 33 -11.63 5.81 10.73
C LEU A 33 -12.93 5.52 9.98
N ASP A 34 -13.84 4.74 10.55
CA ASP A 34 -15.17 4.47 9.97
C ASP A 34 -16.00 5.77 9.87
N GLU A 35 -16.04 6.58 10.93
CA GLU A 35 -16.70 7.87 10.94
C GLU A 35 -16.11 8.84 9.88
N LEU A 36 -14.78 8.92 9.80
CA LEU A 36 -14.10 9.78 8.84
C LEU A 36 -14.30 9.31 7.39
N GLN A 37 -14.38 8.01 7.17
CA GLN A 37 -14.67 7.47 5.84
C GLN A 37 -16.12 7.77 5.42
N ASN A 38 -17.09 7.67 6.32
CA ASN A 38 -18.46 8.07 6.04
C ASN A 38 -18.56 9.58 5.73
N LEU A 39 -17.77 10.40 6.43
CA LEU A 39 -17.71 11.84 6.17
C LEU A 39 -17.08 12.14 4.80
N LEU A 40 -15.99 11.46 4.43
CA LEU A 40 -15.37 11.55 3.11
C LEU A 40 -16.39 11.24 2.00
N TYR A 41 -17.12 10.14 2.17
CA TYR A 41 -18.16 9.71 1.22
C TYR A 41 -19.28 10.72 1.08
N ALA A 42 -19.76 11.26 2.20
CA ALA A 42 -20.86 12.22 2.23
C ALA A 42 -20.47 13.58 1.64
N GLU A 43 -19.28 14.10 1.97
CA GLU A 43 -18.82 15.40 1.46
C GLU A 43 -18.43 15.33 -0.01
N SER A 44 -17.80 14.23 -0.43
CA SER A 44 -17.45 13.94 -1.84
C SER A 44 -16.61 15.04 -2.53
N LYS A 45 -15.70 15.70 -1.78
CA LYS A 45 -14.77 16.71 -2.32
C LYS A 45 -13.37 16.16 -2.54
N HIS A 46 -12.95 15.26 -1.68
CA HIS A 46 -11.64 14.63 -1.67
C HIS A 46 -11.76 13.14 -2.02
N SER A 47 -10.65 12.54 -2.38
CA SER A 47 -10.50 11.08 -2.46
C SER A 47 -9.19 10.64 -1.82
N LEU A 48 -9.09 9.38 -1.45
CA LEU A 48 -7.88 8.82 -0.87
C LEU A 48 -7.43 7.61 -1.68
N LEU A 49 -6.19 7.63 -2.18
CA LEU A 49 -5.53 6.49 -2.78
C LEU A 49 -4.50 5.93 -1.80
N ILE A 50 -4.63 4.66 -1.47
CA ILE A 50 -3.71 3.94 -0.60
C ILE A 50 -2.97 2.89 -1.41
N VAL A 51 -1.67 3.07 -1.60
CA VAL A 51 -0.78 2.11 -2.27
C VAL A 51 -0.09 1.26 -1.22
N ILE A 52 -0.26 -0.06 -1.30
CA ILE A 52 0.37 -1.02 -0.38
C ILE A 52 1.32 -1.91 -1.16
N GLN A 53 2.62 -1.74 -0.91
CA GLN A 53 3.71 -2.50 -1.49
C GLN A 53 4.47 -3.29 -0.43
N GLY A 54 5.21 -4.28 -0.85
CA GLY A 54 6.07 -5.13 -0.01
C GLY A 54 6.23 -6.52 -0.59
N MET A 55 7.24 -7.22 -0.13
CA MET A 55 7.57 -8.59 -0.53
C MET A 55 6.40 -9.56 -0.32
N ASP A 56 6.46 -10.72 -0.96
CA ASP A 56 5.50 -11.78 -0.68
C ASP A 56 5.56 -12.18 0.79
N ALA A 57 4.42 -12.57 1.34
CA ALA A 57 4.23 -12.81 2.76
C ALA A 57 4.40 -11.58 3.71
N ALA A 58 4.66 -10.36 3.22
CA ALA A 58 4.69 -9.14 4.06
C ALA A 58 3.34 -8.87 4.78
N GLY A 59 2.25 -9.46 4.29
CA GLY A 59 0.94 -9.42 4.95
C GLY A 59 0.02 -8.32 4.46
N LYS A 60 0.11 -7.97 3.18
CA LYS A 60 -0.74 -6.98 2.49
C LYS A 60 -2.23 -7.28 2.66
N ASP A 61 -2.69 -8.50 2.32
CA ASP A 61 -4.12 -8.88 2.41
C ASP A 61 -4.64 -8.83 3.87
N GLY A 62 -3.80 -9.27 4.83
CA GLY A 62 -4.16 -9.23 6.25
C GLY A 62 -4.34 -7.80 6.76
N LEU A 63 -3.44 -6.90 6.36
CA LEU A 63 -3.53 -5.48 6.65
C LEU A 63 -4.83 -4.89 6.09
N ILE A 64 -5.11 -5.12 4.80
CA ILE A 64 -6.33 -4.61 4.14
C ILE A 64 -7.57 -5.09 4.88
N ARG A 65 -7.66 -6.40 5.17
CA ARG A 65 -8.79 -6.97 5.87
C ARG A 65 -8.97 -6.40 7.28
N ASN A 66 -7.88 -6.26 8.04
CA ASN A 66 -7.96 -5.90 9.45
C ASN A 66 -8.16 -4.39 9.68
N VAL A 67 -7.62 -3.55 8.80
CA VAL A 67 -7.74 -2.09 8.91
C VAL A 67 -8.97 -1.55 8.17
N PHE A 68 -9.23 -2.05 6.96
CA PHE A 68 -10.29 -1.47 6.10
C PHE A 68 -11.54 -2.35 5.98
N GLY A 69 -11.49 -3.59 6.44
CA GLY A 69 -12.59 -4.55 6.29
C GLY A 69 -13.85 -4.26 7.11
N LYS A 70 -13.81 -3.27 8.00
CA LYS A 70 -14.96 -2.81 8.79
C LYS A 70 -15.56 -1.50 8.31
N LEU A 71 -14.91 -0.82 7.37
CA LEU A 71 -15.40 0.43 6.81
C LEU A 71 -16.62 0.20 5.92
N ASN A 72 -17.39 1.25 5.70
CA ASN A 72 -18.56 1.17 4.82
C ASN A 72 -18.14 0.76 3.39
N PRO A 73 -18.58 -0.41 2.90
CA PRO A 73 -18.15 -0.93 1.61
C PRO A 73 -18.62 -0.10 0.41
N GLN A 74 -19.57 0.81 0.59
CA GLN A 74 -20.01 1.72 -0.46
C GLN A 74 -18.96 2.78 -0.82
N GLY A 75 -18.06 3.10 0.11
CA GLY A 75 -17.03 4.14 -0.09
C GLY A 75 -15.59 3.61 -0.10
N VAL A 76 -15.38 2.28 -0.09
CA VAL A 76 -14.04 1.67 -0.07
C VAL A 76 -13.92 0.62 -1.16
N LEU A 77 -12.93 0.80 -2.03
CA LEU A 77 -12.64 -0.13 -3.13
C LEU A 77 -11.23 -0.72 -2.96
N VAL A 78 -11.08 -1.98 -3.29
CA VAL A 78 -9.79 -2.67 -3.26
C VAL A 78 -9.50 -3.27 -4.63
N THR A 79 -8.37 -2.88 -5.23
CA THR A 79 -7.87 -3.48 -6.46
C THR A 79 -6.57 -4.21 -6.18
N SER A 80 -6.53 -5.50 -6.51
CA SER A 80 -5.30 -6.31 -6.41
C SER A 80 -4.70 -6.49 -7.78
N PHE A 81 -3.58 -5.83 -8.04
CA PHE A 81 -2.88 -5.95 -9.31
C PHE A 81 -2.05 -7.24 -9.36
N LYS A 82 -2.38 -8.07 -10.31
CA LYS A 82 -1.65 -9.30 -10.66
C LYS A 82 -0.80 -9.07 -11.91
N ALA A 83 -0.16 -10.12 -12.40
CA ALA A 83 0.49 -10.07 -13.71
C ALA A 83 -0.49 -9.50 -14.75
N PRO A 84 -0.03 -8.59 -15.63
CA PRO A 84 -0.91 -7.97 -16.61
C PRO A 84 -1.43 -8.99 -17.62
N THR A 85 -2.68 -8.81 -18.02
CA THR A 85 -3.32 -9.60 -19.08
C THR A 85 -2.78 -9.18 -20.46
N THR A 86 -3.05 -9.99 -21.49
CA THR A 86 -2.68 -9.64 -22.87
C THR A 86 -3.27 -8.31 -23.32
N VAL A 87 -4.49 -7.98 -22.88
CA VAL A 87 -5.14 -6.70 -23.20
C VAL A 87 -4.40 -5.54 -22.51
N GLU A 88 -4.07 -5.69 -21.23
CA GLU A 88 -3.33 -4.68 -20.47
C GLU A 88 -1.92 -4.44 -21.05
N LEU A 89 -1.23 -5.50 -21.50
CA LEU A 89 0.07 -5.42 -22.15
C LEU A 89 0.05 -4.71 -23.52
N ALA A 90 -1.10 -4.64 -24.19
CA ALA A 90 -1.26 -3.90 -25.45
C ALA A 90 -1.37 -2.39 -25.26
N HIS A 91 -1.50 -1.93 -24.03
CA HIS A 91 -1.57 -0.52 -23.64
C HIS A 91 -0.30 -0.09 -22.88
N ASP A 92 -0.19 1.19 -22.56
CA ASP A 92 0.85 1.66 -21.65
C ASP A 92 0.62 1.09 -20.23
N PHE A 93 1.69 1.00 -19.45
CA PHE A 93 1.65 0.34 -18.12
C PHE A 93 0.77 1.04 -17.09
N LEU A 94 0.42 2.31 -17.28
CA LEU A 94 -0.48 3.07 -16.42
C LEU A 94 -1.96 2.95 -16.83
N TRP A 95 -2.26 2.43 -18.02
CA TRP A 95 -3.65 2.32 -18.49
C TRP A 95 -4.54 1.55 -17.52
N ARG A 96 -4.11 0.36 -17.09
CA ARG A 96 -4.84 -0.46 -16.11
C ARG A 96 -4.91 0.18 -14.72
N ILE A 97 -3.92 1.00 -14.38
CA ILE A 97 -3.83 1.70 -13.10
C ILE A 97 -4.82 2.87 -13.08
N HIS A 98 -4.83 3.67 -14.14
CA HIS A 98 -5.68 4.84 -14.23
C HIS A 98 -7.18 4.50 -14.19
N ALA A 99 -7.59 3.37 -14.77
CA ALA A 99 -8.97 2.87 -14.69
C ALA A 99 -9.48 2.64 -13.26
N HIS A 100 -8.57 2.51 -12.30
CA HIS A 100 -8.85 2.31 -10.88
C HIS A 100 -8.52 3.53 -9.99
N ALA A 101 -8.21 4.69 -10.60
CA ALA A 101 -8.03 5.92 -9.83
C ALA A 101 -9.31 6.26 -9.04
N PRO A 102 -9.20 6.73 -7.77
CA PRO A 102 -10.38 6.95 -6.93
C PRO A 102 -11.25 8.10 -7.44
N ALA A 103 -12.57 7.89 -7.42
CA ALA A 103 -13.51 8.99 -7.52
C ALA A 103 -13.58 9.77 -6.20
N LYS A 104 -14.00 11.04 -6.24
CA LYS A 104 -14.23 11.84 -5.02
C LYS A 104 -15.24 11.14 -4.11
N GLY A 105 -14.97 11.18 -2.80
CA GLY A 105 -15.74 10.47 -1.79
C GLY A 105 -15.27 9.04 -1.49
N TYR A 106 -14.31 8.50 -2.26
CA TYR A 106 -13.89 7.11 -2.14
C TYR A 106 -12.47 6.97 -1.58
N ILE A 107 -12.27 5.88 -0.84
CA ILE A 107 -10.95 5.32 -0.53
C ILE A 107 -10.70 4.19 -1.51
N GLN A 108 -9.67 4.32 -2.33
CA GLN A 108 -9.19 3.28 -3.22
C GLN A 108 -7.91 2.68 -2.66
N ILE A 109 -7.87 1.36 -2.51
CA ILE A 109 -6.71 0.63 -1.98
C ILE A 109 -6.11 -0.20 -3.11
N PHE A 110 -4.85 0.00 -3.40
CA PHE A 110 -4.07 -0.80 -4.33
C PHE A 110 -3.25 -1.84 -3.55
N ASN A 111 -3.60 -3.11 -3.69
CA ASN A 111 -2.80 -4.23 -3.24
C ASN A 111 -1.82 -4.61 -4.36
N ARG A 112 -0.56 -4.25 -4.22
CA ARG A 112 0.38 -4.01 -5.31
C ARG A 112 -0.11 -2.84 -6.20
N SER A 113 0.69 -2.37 -7.14
CA SER A 113 0.34 -1.17 -7.91
C SER A 113 1.19 -1.03 -9.17
N GLN A 114 1.19 0.17 -9.77
CA GLN A 114 2.07 0.57 -10.85
C GLN A 114 3.58 0.38 -10.55
N TYR A 115 3.94 0.24 -9.30
CA TYR A 115 5.32 0.01 -8.90
C TYR A 115 5.84 -1.37 -9.26
N GLU A 116 4.96 -2.38 -9.47
CA GLU A 116 5.38 -3.68 -10.01
C GLU A 116 6.08 -3.53 -11.36
N ASP A 117 5.69 -2.54 -12.17
CA ASP A 117 6.24 -2.26 -13.49
C ASP A 117 7.65 -1.62 -13.48
N VAL A 118 8.19 -1.31 -12.29
CA VAL A 118 9.57 -0.85 -12.05
C VAL A 118 10.30 -1.63 -10.96
N LEU A 119 9.65 -2.62 -10.34
CA LEU A 119 10.22 -3.51 -9.34
C LEU A 119 10.50 -4.88 -9.95
N ILE A 120 9.50 -5.76 -10.04
CA ILE A 120 9.67 -7.13 -10.54
C ILE A 120 10.21 -7.14 -11.97
N THR A 121 9.80 -6.20 -12.81
CA THR A 121 10.29 -6.10 -14.20
C THR A 121 11.79 -5.84 -14.29
N ARG A 122 12.38 -5.11 -13.32
CA ARG A 122 13.83 -4.90 -13.22
C ARG A 122 14.53 -6.09 -12.60
N VAL A 123 14.01 -6.63 -11.50
CA VAL A 123 14.57 -7.82 -10.83
C VAL A 123 14.74 -8.98 -11.84
N HIS A 124 13.75 -9.19 -12.70
CA HIS A 124 13.80 -10.21 -13.75
C HIS A 124 14.43 -9.75 -15.07
N LYS A 125 14.95 -8.51 -15.12
CA LYS A 125 15.61 -7.94 -16.32
C LYS A 125 14.72 -7.93 -17.56
N TRP A 126 13.39 -7.77 -17.38
CA TRP A 126 12.44 -7.61 -18.49
C TRP A 126 12.49 -6.20 -19.07
N ILE A 127 12.95 -5.24 -18.30
CA ILE A 127 13.25 -3.88 -18.73
C ILE A 127 14.64 -3.48 -18.26
N ASP A 128 15.25 -2.54 -18.97
CA ASP A 128 16.50 -1.91 -18.56
C ASP A 128 16.26 -0.72 -17.60
N ASP A 129 17.33 -0.21 -17.02
CA ASP A 129 17.27 0.90 -16.07
C ASP A 129 16.77 2.19 -16.73
N ASP A 130 17.14 2.47 -17.98
CA ASP A 130 16.67 3.66 -18.70
C ASP A 130 15.15 3.65 -18.85
N THR A 131 14.58 2.51 -19.21
CA THR A 131 13.11 2.30 -19.26
C THR A 131 12.49 2.45 -17.87
N ALA A 132 13.10 1.88 -16.83
CA ALA A 132 12.62 1.99 -15.46
C ALA A 132 12.57 3.45 -14.98
N TYR A 133 13.63 4.23 -15.20
CA TYR A 133 13.64 5.65 -14.84
C TYR A 133 12.62 6.49 -15.61
N LYS A 134 12.36 6.17 -16.87
CA LYS A 134 11.28 6.79 -17.64
C LYS A 134 9.91 6.46 -17.05
N ARG A 135 9.69 5.21 -16.63
CA ARG A 135 8.46 4.78 -15.96
C ARG A 135 8.30 5.46 -14.59
N MET A 136 9.35 5.57 -13.79
CA MET A 136 9.32 6.27 -12.50
C MET A 136 8.91 7.74 -12.65
N LYS A 137 9.43 8.44 -13.67
CA LYS A 137 9.00 9.81 -14.00
C LYS A 137 7.52 9.87 -14.42
N ALA A 138 7.04 8.87 -15.15
CA ALA A 138 5.64 8.80 -15.55
C ALA A 138 4.73 8.54 -14.33
N ILE A 139 5.17 7.69 -13.37
CA ILE A 139 4.46 7.44 -12.11
C ILE A 139 4.33 8.73 -11.29
N ASN A 140 5.41 9.48 -11.07
CA ASN A 140 5.35 10.76 -10.36
C ASN A 140 4.36 11.73 -11.01
N ARG A 141 4.40 11.87 -12.34
CA ARG A 141 3.45 12.73 -13.07
C ARG A 141 2.00 12.27 -12.92
N TRP A 142 1.77 10.97 -12.91
CA TRP A 142 0.43 10.41 -12.73
C TRP A 142 -0.08 10.65 -11.30
N GLU A 143 0.76 10.47 -10.29
CA GLU A 143 0.43 10.77 -8.90
C GLU A 143 0.10 12.25 -8.72
N ASN A 144 0.95 13.16 -9.24
CA ASN A 144 0.70 14.60 -9.21
C ASN A 144 -0.59 14.99 -9.95
N LEU A 145 -0.87 14.36 -11.11
CA LEU A 145 -2.13 14.59 -11.82
C LEU A 145 -3.36 14.33 -10.94
N LEU A 146 -3.34 13.28 -10.12
CA LEU A 146 -4.44 12.96 -9.23
C LEU A 146 -4.55 13.97 -8.08
N GLU A 147 -3.43 14.38 -7.49
CA GLU A 147 -3.41 15.37 -6.40
C GLU A 147 -3.89 16.74 -6.88
N GLU A 148 -3.35 17.24 -8.00
CA GLU A 148 -3.62 18.58 -8.51
C GLU A 148 -5.02 18.74 -9.11
N HIS A 149 -5.52 17.72 -9.81
CA HIS A 149 -6.74 17.86 -10.60
C HIS A 149 -7.96 17.10 -10.05
N ASN A 150 -7.77 16.17 -9.11
CA ASN A 150 -8.88 15.42 -8.52
C ASN A 150 -8.98 15.57 -7.00
N SER A 151 -8.10 16.36 -6.37
CA SER A 151 -8.02 16.46 -4.90
C SER A 151 -7.88 15.07 -4.24
N THR A 152 -7.09 14.21 -4.88
CA THR A 152 -6.77 12.87 -4.35
C THR A 152 -5.60 13.00 -3.39
N HIS A 153 -5.75 12.52 -2.18
CA HIS A 153 -4.64 12.35 -1.26
C HIS A 153 -4.04 10.97 -1.46
N ILE A 154 -2.72 10.89 -1.54
CA ILE A 154 -2.03 9.62 -1.84
C ILE A 154 -1.18 9.22 -0.64
N LEU A 155 -1.37 7.99 -0.15
CA LEU A 155 -0.55 7.36 0.87
C LEU A 155 0.13 6.13 0.29
N LYS A 156 1.46 6.09 0.37
CA LYS A 156 2.26 4.96 -0.12
C LYS A 156 2.93 4.25 1.05
N PHE A 157 2.55 2.99 1.28
CA PHE A 157 3.10 2.15 2.33
C PHE A 157 3.95 1.03 1.75
N TYR A 158 5.20 0.96 2.17
CA TYR A 158 6.04 -0.20 1.97
C TYR A 158 6.09 -1.03 3.24
N LEU A 159 5.62 -2.27 3.18
CA LEU A 159 5.62 -3.20 4.31
C LEU A 159 6.99 -3.87 4.41
N HIS A 160 7.82 -3.33 5.30
CA HIS A 160 9.20 -3.79 5.52
C HIS A 160 9.22 -5.00 6.45
N ILE A 161 9.36 -6.18 5.85
CA ILE A 161 9.46 -7.48 6.54
C ILE A 161 10.92 -7.95 6.55
N SER A 162 11.34 -8.70 7.56
CA SER A 162 12.64 -9.37 7.55
C SER A 162 12.64 -10.64 6.71
N PRO A 163 13.79 -11.08 6.15
CA PRO A 163 13.90 -12.36 5.43
C PRO A 163 13.45 -13.55 6.28
N ASP A 164 13.80 -13.56 7.57
CA ASP A 164 13.46 -14.64 8.50
C ASP A 164 11.95 -14.72 8.73
N GLU A 165 11.30 -13.58 8.93
CA GLU A 165 9.84 -13.54 9.11
C GLU A 165 9.12 -13.88 7.80
N GLN A 166 9.62 -13.43 6.65
CA GLN A 166 9.09 -13.83 5.34
C GLN A 166 9.12 -15.36 5.22
N ARG A 167 10.28 -15.97 5.45
CA ARG A 167 10.45 -17.41 5.38
C ARG A 167 9.52 -18.15 6.32
N ARG A 168 9.43 -17.72 7.57
CA ARG A 168 8.51 -18.28 8.57
C ARG A 168 7.05 -18.24 8.09
N ARG A 169 6.62 -17.13 7.46
CA ARG A 169 5.25 -16.98 6.96
C ARG A 169 4.99 -17.84 5.72
N LEU A 170 5.97 -18.00 4.83
CA LEU A 170 5.87 -18.91 3.70
C LEU A 170 5.73 -20.37 4.17
N ASP A 171 6.57 -20.80 5.13
CA ASP A 171 6.50 -22.14 5.71
C ASP A 171 5.17 -22.39 6.45
N GLU A 172 4.60 -21.34 7.08
CA GLU A 172 3.29 -21.44 7.73
C GLU A 172 2.16 -21.71 6.71
N ARG A 173 2.28 -21.25 5.46
CA ARG A 173 1.28 -21.54 4.40
C ARG A 173 1.19 -23.04 4.11
N ILE A 174 2.29 -23.76 4.20
CA ILE A 174 2.32 -25.22 3.99
C ILE A 174 1.68 -25.95 5.18
N LYS A 175 2.02 -25.51 6.40
CA LYS A 175 1.64 -26.19 7.64
C LYS A 175 0.20 -25.94 8.09
N ASN A 176 -0.34 -24.76 7.75
CA ASN A 176 -1.68 -24.35 8.19
C ASN A 176 -2.73 -24.57 7.10
N PRO A 177 -3.69 -25.53 7.28
CA PRO A 177 -4.72 -25.82 6.29
C PRO A 177 -5.51 -24.58 5.83
N ALA A 178 -5.76 -23.61 6.73
CA ALA A 178 -6.46 -22.36 6.40
C ALA A 178 -5.63 -21.40 5.51
N LYS A 179 -4.35 -21.68 5.30
CA LYS A 179 -3.43 -20.86 4.49
C LYS A 179 -2.90 -21.59 3.28
N GLN A 180 -3.10 -22.90 3.13
CA GLN A 180 -2.57 -23.72 2.03
C GLN A 180 -3.02 -23.22 0.67
N TRP A 181 -4.20 -22.66 0.55
CA TRP A 181 -4.69 -22.08 -0.70
C TRP A 181 -3.87 -20.87 -1.20
N LYS A 182 -3.03 -20.29 -0.33
CA LYS A 182 -2.07 -19.22 -0.66
C LYS A 182 -0.69 -19.76 -1.05
N TYR A 183 -0.47 -21.08 -0.95
CA TYR A 183 0.82 -21.64 -1.27
C TYR A 183 1.13 -21.48 -2.75
N ASN A 184 2.31 -20.94 -3.03
CA ASN A 184 2.87 -20.87 -4.36
C ASN A 184 4.38 -21.15 -4.25
N GLU A 185 4.86 -22.10 -5.04
CA GLU A 185 6.29 -22.45 -5.06
C GLU A 185 7.15 -21.29 -5.55
N ASP A 186 6.62 -20.46 -6.44
CA ASP A 186 7.33 -19.32 -6.99
C ASP A 186 7.64 -18.26 -5.93
N ASP A 187 6.84 -18.13 -4.85
CA ASP A 187 7.15 -17.22 -3.74
C ASP A 187 8.52 -17.54 -3.09
N TYR A 188 8.93 -18.82 -3.08
CA TYR A 188 10.25 -19.22 -2.57
C TYR A 188 11.38 -18.92 -3.55
N LYS A 189 11.11 -18.88 -4.84
CA LYS A 189 12.08 -18.48 -5.86
C LYS A 189 12.29 -16.96 -5.79
N GLU A 190 11.20 -16.21 -5.70
CA GLU A 190 11.24 -14.75 -5.53
C GLU A 190 11.95 -14.34 -4.22
N ALA A 191 11.75 -15.08 -3.13
CA ALA A 191 12.44 -14.82 -1.87
C ALA A 191 13.96 -14.94 -1.95
N LYS A 192 14.51 -15.67 -2.92
CA LYS A 192 15.97 -15.76 -3.15
C LYS A 192 16.54 -14.51 -3.82
N LEU A 193 15.71 -13.70 -4.45
CA LEU A 193 16.08 -12.45 -5.11
C LEU A 193 15.92 -11.25 -4.14
N TRP A 194 15.99 -11.51 -2.83
CA TRP A 194 15.74 -10.53 -1.78
C TRP A 194 16.55 -9.25 -1.97
N ASP A 195 17.86 -9.38 -2.15
CA ASP A 195 18.78 -8.24 -2.26
C ASP A 195 18.47 -7.40 -3.50
N ASP A 196 18.16 -8.04 -4.62
CA ASP A 196 17.74 -7.35 -5.85
C ASP A 196 16.45 -6.55 -5.63
N TYR A 197 15.46 -7.13 -4.93
CA TYR A 197 14.24 -6.41 -4.59
C TYR A 197 14.49 -5.23 -3.65
N MET A 198 15.36 -5.38 -2.64
CA MET A 198 15.69 -4.29 -1.73
C MET A 198 16.33 -3.12 -2.47
N GLU A 199 17.27 -3.40 -3.39
CA GLU A 199 17.88 -2.39 -4.23
C GLU A 199 16.83 -1.65 -5.09
N MET A 200 15.91 -2.39 -5.73
CA MET A 200 14.86 -1.78 -6.56
C MET A 200 13.88 -0.94 -5.73
N TYR A 201 13.53 -1.37 -4.51
CA TYR A 201 12.70 -0.57 -3.59
C TYR A 201 13.41 0.71 -3.14
N GLU A 202 14.68 0.63 -2.75
CA GLU A 202 15.49 1.79 -2.34
C GLU A 202 15.57 2.83 -3.47
N ASP A 203 15.72 2.36 -4.71
CA ASP A 203 15.74 3.20 -5.89
C ASP A 203 14.37 3.87 -6.15
N CYS A 204 13.27 3.12 -5.97
CA CYS A 204 11.92 3.69 -6.02
C CYS A 204 11.71 4.78 -4.97
N PHE A 205 12.19 4.58 -3.73
CA PHE A 205 12.07 5.59 -2.67
C PHE A 205 12.89 6.85 -2.98
N GLN A 206 13.93 6.73 -3.76
CA GLN A 206 14.73 7.87 -4.19
C GLN A 206 14.10 8.62 -5.36
N HIS A 207 13.55 7.92 -6.35
CA HIS A 207 13.11 8.49 -7.62
C HIS A 207 11.59 8.67 -7.76
N CYS A 208 10.80 7.97 -6.93
CA CYS A 208 9.35 8.09 -6.87
C CYS A 208 8.91 8.58 -5.46
N ASN A 209 9.39 9.75 -5.05
CA ASN A 209 9.18 10.30 -3.71
C ASN A 209 8.62 11.74 -3.74
N GLU A 210 8.04 12.18 -4.85
CA GLU A 210 7.27 13.43 -4.89
C GLU A 210 6.08 13.32 -3.93
N VAL A 211 5.31 12.23 -3.99
CA VAL A 211 4.50 11.74 -2.87
C VAL A 211 5.37 10.83 -2.01
N PRO A 212 5.55 11.09 -0.70
CA PRO A 212 6.50 10.34 0.12
C PRO A 212 6.05 8.92 0.43
N TRP A 213 7.01 8.01 0.57
CA TRP A 213 6.79 6.65 1.05
C TRP A 213 6.85 6.58 2.59
N ALA A 214 5.91 5.86 3.18
CA ALA A 214 5.98 5.42 4.57
C ALA A 214 6.51 3.99 4.61
N ILE A 215 7.69 3.81 5.21
CA ILE A 215 8.28 2.49 5.44
C ILE A 215 7.72 1.96 6.76
N VAL A 216 6.97 0.87 6.69
CA VAL A 216 6.21 0.32 7.83
C VAL A 216 6.83 -0.99 8.31
N PRO A 217 7.36 -1.08 9.54
CA PRO A 217 7.81 -2.33 10.12
C PRO A 217 6.71 -3.39 10.09
N ALA A 218 6.97 -4.55 9.47
CA ALA A 218 5.91 -5.50 9.12
C ALA A 218 6.06 -6.91 9.71
N ASP A 219 7.10 -7.18 10.50
CA ASP A 219 7.26 -8.46 11.19
C ASP A 219 6.14 -8.71 12.19
N GLN A 220 5.60 -7.65 12.77
CA GLN A 220 4.54 -7.72 13.77
C GLN A 220 3.24 -7.11 13.23
N ASN A 221 2.23 -7.95 12.97
CA ASN A 221 0.97 -7.49 12.37
C ASN A 221 0.29 -6.39 13.17
N TRP A 222 0.25 -6.50 14.51
CA TRP A 222 -0.39 -5.52 15.38
C TRP A 222 0.21 -4.11 15.26
N TYR A 223 1.54 -4.02 15.08
CA TYR A 223 2.24 -2.74 14.95
C TYR A 223 2.04 -2.14 13.55
N LYS A 224 2.19 -2.96 12.51
CA LYS A 224 1.91 -2.58 11.14
C LYS A 224 0.50 -2.02 10.96
N GLU A 225 -0.49 -2.72 11.51
CA GLU A 225 -1.90 -2.33 11.44
C GLU A 225 -2.14 -1.00 12.16
N TYR A 226 -1.52 -0.81 13.32
CA TYR A 226 -1.59 0.43 14.08
C TYR A 226 -1.00 1.61 13.30
N ILE A 227 0.21 1.47 12.76
CA ILE A 227 0.87 2.55 12.01
C ILE A 227 0.03 2.96 10.80
N VAL A 228 -0.43 1.99 10.01
CA VAL A 228 -1.22 2.28 8.80
C VAL A 228 -2.57 2.91 9.16
N ALA A 229 -3.29 2.35 10.13
CA ALA A 229 -4.58 2.90 10.56
C ALA A 229 -4.44 4.33 11.10
N THR A 230 -3.42 4.60 11.93
CA THR A 230 -3.13 5.93 12.46
C THR A 230 -2.84 6.93 11.34
N THR A 231 -1.96 6.56 10.40
CA THR A 231 -1.60 7.44 9.28
C THR A 231 -2.83 7.78 8.43
N VAL A 232 -3.66 6.79 8.11
CA VAL A 232 -4.88 7.01 7.31
C VAL A 232 -5.87 7.89 8.05
N ARG A 233 -6.12 7.60 9.34
CA ARG A 233 -6.99 8.43 10.19
C ARG A 233 -6.52 9.88 10.25
N ASP A 234 -5.23 10.11 10.50
CA ASP A 234 -4.67 11.46 10.66
C ASP A 234 -4.72 12.23 9.34
N THR A 235 -4.50 11.56 8.21
CA THR A 235 -4.69 12.14 6.88
C THR A 235 -6.13 12.60 6.70
N LEU A 236 -7.12 11.74 6.96
CA LEU A 236 -8.54 12.10 6.81
C LEU A 236 -8.97 13.21 7.79
N LYS A 237 -8.47 13.21 9.03
CA LYS A 237 -8.69 14.32 9.99
C LYS A 237 -8.14 15.65 9.47
N GLY A 238 -6.98 15.62 8.84
CA GLY A 238 -6.33 16.81 8.26
C GLY A 238 -7.14 17.49 7.15
N LEU A 239 -8.07 16.77 6.49
CA LEU A 239 -8.92 17.31 5.43
C LEU A 239 -10.01 18.27 5.94
N GLN A 240 -10.27 18.28 7.24
CA GLN A 240 -11.27 19.16 7.88
C GLN A 240 -12.68 19.07 7.23
N MET A 241 -13.05 17.88 6.80
CA MET A 241 -14.29 17.57 6.10
C MET A 241 -15.53 17.88 6.95
N GLN A 242 -16.65 18.22 6.29
CA GLN A 242 -17.92 18.52 6.94
C GLN A 242 -19.08 17.82 6.21
N TYR A 243 -20.09 17.37 6.97
CA TYR A 243 -21.31 16.86 6.36
C TYR A 243 -22.00 17.95 5.53
N PRO A 244 -22.41 17.66 4.30
CA PRO A 244 -23.17 18.61 3.51
C PRO A 244 -24.52 18.90 4.20
N GLY A 245 -24.84 20.18 4.33
CA GLY A 245 -26.15 20.59 4.83
C GLY A 245 -27.30 20.23 3.90
N LEU A 246 -28.53 20.51 4.32
CA LEU A 246 -29.70 20.32 3.47
C LEU A 246 -29.54 21.11 2.16
N LYS A 247 -29.72 20.45 1.02
CA LYS A 247 -29.80 21.15 -0.27
C LYS A 247 -31.03 22.04 -0.24
N LYS A 248 -30.86 23.36 -0.19
CA LYS A 248 -31.95 24.29 -0.48
C LYS A 248 -32.36 24.05 -1.94
N LYS A 249 -33.64 23.75 -2.15
CA LYS A 249 -34.23 23.65 -3.49
C LYS A 249 -34.22 25.00 -4.18
#